data_ef928a6a54d31772432cd6286d737af9
#
_entry.id   ef928a6a54d31772432cd6286d737af9
#
_cell.length_a   1.000
_cell.length_b   1.000
_cell.length_c   1.000
_cell.angle_alpha   90.00
_cell.angle_beta   90.00
_cell.angle_gamma   90.00
#
_symmetry.space_group_name_H-M   'P 1'
#
loop_
_entity.id
_entity.type
_entity.pdbx_description
1 polymer ?
#
loop_
_entity_poly.entity_id
_entity_poly.type
_entity_poly.pdbx_seq_one_letter_code
_entity_poly.pdbx_strand_id
1 'polypeptide(L)'
;MADHMRTSLVCEAIDMAAKRCPVEKGVTVFHSDRDSQYTSQKFLDHLKAYGIRPSVGRTGVCWDNAWVESFNATLKNERVHRMVYPTRQKAINDIASWIELRYNHVRLHSALGYRTPNKIEQEFLDLTKAA
;
A
#
# COMPACT_ATOMS: atom_id res chain seq x y z
N MET A 1 0.51 -11.56 4.31
CA MET A 1 -0.49 -12.45 3.65
C MET A 1 -1.13 -13.35 4.69
N ALA A 2 -2.44 -13.48 4.64
CA ALA A 2 -3.21 -14.35 5.50
C ALA A 2 -4.10 -15.28 4.66
N ASP A 3 -4.79 -16.23 5.30
CA ASP A 3 -5.79 -17.10 4.71
C ASP A 3 -7.23 -16.57 4.91
N HIS A 4 -7.34 -15.35 5.36
CA HIS A 4 -8.59 -14.67 5.64
C HIS A 4 -8.52 -13.19 5.26
N MET A 5 -9.68 -12.55 5.13
CA MET A 5 -9.84 -11.10 4.85
C MET A 5 -10.46 -10.37 6.05
N ARG A 6 -10.06 -10.73 7.28
CA ARG A 6 -10.59 -10.09 8.49
C ARG A 6 -9.97 -8.71 8.72
N THR A 7 -10.68 -7.85 9.44
CA THR A 7 -10.21 -6.52 9.85
C THR A 7 -8.83 -6.53 10.53
N SER A 8 -8.49 -7.59 11.29
CA SER A 8 -7.18 -7.72 11.92
C SER A 8 -6.02 -7.66 10.92
N LEU A 9 -6.19 -8.24 9.72
CA LEU A 9 -5.16 -8.23 8.67
C LEU A 9 -4.86 -6.81 8.19
N VAL A 10 -5.88 -5.98 8.02
CA VAL A 10 -5.67 -4.58 7.58
C VAL A 10 -5.13 -3.71 8.72
N CYS A 11 -5.50 -3.98 9.98
CA CYS A 11 -4.87 -3.32 11.14
C CYS A 11 -3.37 -3.63 11.20
N GLU A 12 -2.98 -4.91 11.07
CA GLU A 12 -1.57 -5.32 11.04
C GLU A 12 -0.79 -4.65 9.89
N ALA A 13 -1.42 -4.46 8.73
CA ALA A 13 -0.80 -3.75 7.62
C ALA A 13 -0.55 -2.27 7.94
N ILE A 14 -1.48 -1.60 8.64
CA ILE A 14 -1.29 -0.22 9.15
C ILE A 14 -0.15 -0.18 10.17
N ASP A 15 -0.08 -1.14 11.10
CA ASP A 15 0.99 -1.22 12.09
C ASP A 15 2.37 -1.37 11.43
N MET A 16 2.46 -2.17 10.36
CA MET A 16 3.68 -2.33 9.57
C MET A 16 4.06 -1.03 8.85
N ALA A 17 3.09 -0.37 8.22
CA ALA A 17 3.32 0.88 7.50
C ALA A 17 3.78 1.99 8.46
N ALA A 18 3.11 2.16 9.59
CA ALA A 18 3.43 3.18 10.58
C ALA A 18 4.82 3.01 11.24
N LYS A 19 5.36 1.78 11.26
CA LYS A 19 6.74 1.52 11.72
C LYS A 19 7.81 1.94 10.70
N ARG A 20 7.47 1.99 9.42
CA ARG A 20 8.42 2.29 8.33
C ARG A 20 8.29 3.72 7.82
N CYS A 21 7.08 4.22 7.77
CA CYS A 21 6.76 5.53 7.22
C CYS A 21 6.30 6.46 8.34
N PRO A 22 6.80 7.70 8.40
CA PRO A 22 6.32 8.67 9.37
C PRO A 22 4.82 8.95 9.15
N VAL A 23 4.05 8.84 10.22
CA VAL A 23 2.64 9.20 10.25
C VAL A 23 2.49 10.60 10.82
N GLU A 24 2.03 11.53 10.02
CA GLU A 24 1.70 12.87 10.46
C GLU A 24 0.24 12.92 10.90
N LYS A 25 0.03 13.10 12.23
CA LYS A 25 -1.30 13.07 12.85
C LYS A 25 -2.21 14.15 12.25
N GLY A 26 -3.39 13.74 11.81
CA GLY A 26 -4.40 14.64 11.23
C GLY A 26 -4.12 15.04 9.77
N VAL A 27 -2.95 14.71 9.21
CA VAL A 27 -2.57 14.98 7.81
C VAL A 27 -2.55 13.70 6.99
N THR A 28 -1.93 12.64 7.51
CA THR A 28 -1.88 11.35 6.82
C THR A 28 -3.28 10.81 6.55
N VAL A 29 -3.56 10.43 5.31
CA VAL A 29 -4.84 9.89 4.85
C VAL A 29 -4.67 8.44 4.45
N PHE A 30 -5.52 7.55 4.98
CA PHE A 30 -5.69 6.20 4.47
C PHE A 30 -6.92 6.15 3.56
N HIS A 31 -6.73 5.82 2.29
CA HIS A 31 -7.80 5.67 1.32
C HIS A 31 -8.07 4.21 0.99
N SER A 32 -9.35 3.82 0.90
CA SER A 32 -9.78 2.47 0.54
C SER A 32 -11.10 2.47 -0.22
N ASP A 33 -11.49 1.31 -0.73
CA ASP A 33 -12.86 1.03 -1.14
C ASP A 33 -13.80 0.89 0.08
N ARG A 34 -15.05 0.49 -0.18
CA ARG A 34 -16.09 0.32 0.85
C ARG A 34 -16.20 -1.09 1.39
N ASP A 35 -15.20 -1.92 1.22
CA ASP A 35 -15.24 -3.26 1.78
C ASP A 35 -15.39 -3.23 3.31
N SER A 36 -16.09 -4.25 3.85
CA SER A 36 -16.51 -4.29 5.25
C SER A 36 -15.34 -4.22 6.26
N GLN A 37 -14.17 -4.74 5.90
CA GLN A 37 -12.98 -4.66 6.73
C GLN A 37 -12.50 -3.22 6.94
N TYR A 38 -12.60 -2.35 5.92
CA TYR A 38 -12.16 -0.95 5.96
C TYR A 38 -13.19 -0.01 6.59
N THR A 39 -14.48 -0.38 6.52
CA THR A 39 -15.57 0.40 7.11
C THR A 39 -15.96 -0.05 8.51
N SER A 40 -15.31 -1.09 9.04
CA SER A 40 -15.57 -1.59 10.40
C SER A 40 -15.15 -0.60 11.48
N GLN A 41 -15.94 -0.50 12.56
CA GLN A 41 -15.61 0.37 13.70
C GLN A 41 -14.22 0.08 14.26
N LYS A 42 -13.86 -1.20 14.37
CA LYS A 42 -12.53 -1.64 14.83
C LYS A 42 -11.40 -1.02 14.00
N PHE A 43 -11.55 -0.97 12.67
CA PHE A 43 -10.52 -0.38 11.80
C PHE A 43 -10.48 1.14 11.91
N LEU A 44 -11.63 1.80 12.00
CA LEU A 44 -11.71 3.24 12.18
C LEU A 44 -11.08 3.69 13.50
N ASP A 45 -11.33 2.95 14.59
CA ASP A 45 -10.70 3.21 15.89
C ASP A 45 -9.18 2.99 15.82
N HIS A 46 -8.72 1.99 15.07
CA HIS A 46 -7.31 1.73 14.85
C HIS A 46 -6.61 2.86 14.10
N LEU A 47 -7.20 3.37 13.01
CA LEU A 47 -6.67 4.55 12.28
C LEU A 47 -6.65 5.78 13.18
N LYS A 48 -7.70 5.99 13.98
CA LYS A 48 -7.80 7.10 14.93
C LYS A 48 -6.68 7.08 15.98
N ALA A 49 -6.29 5.89 16.46
CA ALA A 49 -5.19 5.74 17.42
C ALA A 49 -3.85 6.24 16.85
N TYR A 50 -3.63 6.10 15.56
CA TYR A 50 -2.47 6.65 14.84
C TYR A 50 -2.66 8.13 14.43
N GLY A 51 -3.87 8.67 14.54
CA GLY A 51 -4.20 9.99 14.00
C GLY A 51 -4.30 10.02 12.47
N ILE A 52 -4.51 8.87 11.84
CA ILE A 52 -4.71 8.73 10.39
C ILE A 52 -6.17 9.02 10.04
N ARG A 53 -6.39 9.85 9.02
CA ARG A 53 -7.73 10.20 8.54
C ARG A 53 -8.22 9.13 7.55
N PRO A 54 -9.38 8.51 7.78
CA PRO A 54 -9.98 7.61 6.80
C PRO A 54 -10.55 8.40 5.61
N SER A 55 -10.41 7.82 4.41
CA SER A 55 -11.06 8.26 3.18
C SER A 55 -11.59 7.03 2.46
N VAL A 56 -12.84 7.07 2.02
CA VAL A 56 -13.50 5.93 1.38
C VAL A 56 -14.00 6.33 0.00
N GLY A 57 -13.69 5.52 -1.00
CA GLY A 57 -14.13 5.71 -2.37
C GLY A 57 -15.65 5.82 -2.48
N ARG A 58 -16.12 6.56 -3.48
CA ARG A 58 -17.55 6.72 -3.75
C ARG A 58 -18.13 5.42 -4.31
N THR A 59 -19.39 5.15 -3.99
CA THR A 59 -20.08 3.98 -4.55
C THR A 59 -20.23 4.12 -6.05
N GLY A 60 -19.82 3.10 -6.81
CA GLY A 60 -19.94 3.06 -8.27
C GLY A 60 -18.91 3.89 -9.04
N VAL A 61 -17.88 4.41 -8.37
CA VAL A 61 -16.81 5.21 -8.99
C VAL A 61 -15.52 4.41 -8.97
N CYS A 62 -15.24 3.66 -10.05
CA CYS A 62 -14.09 2.75 -10.11
C CYS A 62 -12.73 3.47 -10.10
N TRP A 63 -12.61 4.67 -10.63
CA TRP A 63 -11.35 5.39 -10.65
C TRP A 63 -10.89 5.94 -9.29
N ASP A 64 -11.77 5.96 -8.27
CA ASP A 64 -11.35 6.34 -6.91
C ASP A 64 -10.27 5.38 -6.35
N ASN A 65 -10.22 4.12 -6.84
CA ASN A 65 -9.22 3.12 -6.45
C ASN A 65 -8.21 2.74 -7.56
N ALA A 66 -8.16 3.50 -8.64
CA ALA A 66 -7.35 3.18 -9.82
C ALA A 66 -5.86 2.93 -9.51
N TRP A 67 -5.29 3.59 -8.50
CA TRP A 67 -3.89 3.39 -8.08
C TRP A 67 -3.65 1.98 -7.53
N VAL A 68 -4.54 1.50 -6.66
CA VAL A 68 -4.44 0.16 -6.05
C VAL A 68 -4.70 -0.91 -7.11
N GLU A 69 -5.68 -0.69 -7.99
CA GLU A 69 -5.98 -1.59 -9.11
C GLU A 69 -4.79 -1.70 -10.07
N SER A 70 -4.18 -0.58 -10.44
CA SER A 70 -2.98 -0.54 -11.29
C SER A 70 -1.80 -1.28 -10.66
N PHE A 71 -1.55 -1.07 -9.36
CA PHE A 71 -0.51 -1.80 -8.64
C PHE A 71 -0.78 -3.30 -8.64
N ASN A 72 -1.99 -3.72 -8.26
CA ASN A 72 -2.38 -5.13 -8.21
C ASN A 72 -2.34 -5.80 -9.58
N ALA A 73 -2.79 -5.12 -10.64
CA ALA A 73 -2.69 -5.62 -12.01
C ALA A 73 -1.23 -5.84 -12.42
N THR A 74 -0.37 -4.87 -12.13
CA THR A 74 1.07 -4.97 -12.41
C THR A 74 1.71 -6.14 -11.67
N LEU A 75 1.50 -6.26 -10.35
CA LEU A 75 2.01 -7.36 -9.53
C LEU A 75 1.54 -8.72 -10.06
N LYS A 76 0.24 -8.86 -10.34
CA LYS A 76 -0.33 -10.10 -10.86
C LYS A 76 0.27 -10.47 -12.21
N ASN A 77 0.31 -9.55 -13.16
CA ASN A 77 0.75 -9.81 -14.54
C ASN A 77 2.27 -10.01 -14.64
N GLU A 78 3.05 -9.25 -13.89
CA GLU A 78 4.51 -9.33 -13.99
C GLU A 78 5.11 -10.39 -13.08
N ARG A 79 4.42 -10.80 -12.01
CA ARG A 79 4.99 -11.76 -11.06
C ARG A 79 4.07 -12.92 -10.70
N VAL A 80 2.91 -12.67 -10.09
CA VAL A 80 2.11 -13.73 -9.47
C VAL A 80 1.63 -14.78 -10.47
N HIS A 81 1.11 -14.36 -11.62
CA HIS A 81 0.62 -15.28 -12.66
C HIS A 81 1.73 -16.06 -13.41
N ARG A 82 2.99 -15.68 -13.21
CA ARG A 82 4.15 -16.31 -13.83
C ARG A 82 4.86 -17.30 -12.93
N MET A 83 4.40 -17.44 -11.68
CA MET A 83 5.07 -18.24 -10.66
C MET A 83 4.11 -19.27 -10.04
N VAL A 84 4.63 -20.43 -9.73
CA VAL A 84 3.96 -21.42 -8.90
C VAL A 84 4.63 -21.41 -7.53
N TYR A 85 3.86 -21.09 -6.49
CA TYR A 85 4.38 -21.00 -5.13
C TYR A 85 4.06 -22.27 -4.34
N PRO A 86 5.05 -23.10 -4.00
CA PRO A 86 4.82 -24.35 -3.26
C PRO A 86 4.41 -24.09 -1.80
N THR A 87 4.71 -22.91 -1.25
CA THR A 87 4.32 -22.53 0.11
C THR A 87 3.97 -21.04 0.17
N ARG A 88 3.11 -20.67 1.14
CA ARG A 88 2.79 -19.26 1.43
C ARG A 88 4.04 -18.44 1.75
N GLN A 89 4.98 -19.01 2.53
CA GLN A 89 6.22 -18.30 2.90
C GLN A 89 7.07 -17.95 1.66
N LYS A 90 7.15 -18.87 0.69
CA LYS A 90 7.85 -18.56 -0.58
C LYS A 90 7.15 -17.45 -1.36
N ALA A 91 5.82 -17.43 -1.39
CA ALA A 91 5.06 -16.35 -2.02
C ALA A 91 5.31 -15.00 -1.31
N ILE A 92 5.30 -14.97 0.02
CA ILE A 92 5.57 -13.77 0.81
C ILE A 92 6.96 -13.21 0.48
N ASN A 93 7.99 -14.04 0.54
CA ASN A 93 9.36 -13.61 0.31
C ASN A 93 9.57 -13.12 -1.13
N ASP A 94 9.00 -13.83 -2.10
CA ASP A 94 9.13 -13.47 -3.50
C ASP A 94 8.43 -12.17 -3.84
N ILE A 95 7.19 -11.98 -3.36
CA ILE A 95 6.43 -10.75 -3.61
C ILE A 95 7.07 -9.56 -2.89
N ALA A 96 7.56 -9.74 -1.66
CA ALA A 96 8.28 -8.69 -0.95
C ALA A 96 9.53 -8.26 -1.73
N SER A 97 10.34 -9.22 -2.19
CA SER A 97 11.52 -8.95 -3.01
C SER A 97 11.16 -8.25 -4.33
N TRP A 98 10.09 -8.68 -4.99
CA TRP A 98 9.64 -8.04 -6.23
C TRP A 98 9.20 -6.59 -5.99
N ILE A 99 8.47 -6.31 -4.91
CA ILE A 99 8.06 -4.94 -4.56
C ILE A 99 9.29 -4.07 -4.30
N GLU A 100 10.18 -4.52 -3.43
CA GLU A 100 11.35 -3.72 -3.02
C GLU A 100 12.35 -3.54 -4.16
N LEU A 101 12.75 -4.62 -4.84
CA LEU A 101 13.86 -4.56 -5.80
C LEU A 101 13.41 -4.22 -7.22
N ARG A 102 12.22 -4.64 -7.64
CA ARG A 102 11.74 -4.40 -9.00
C ARG A 102 10.82 -3.19 -9.07
N TYR A 103 9.74 -3.18 -8.28
CA TYR A 103 8.73 -2.13 -8.36
C TYR A 103 9.26 -0.79 -7.87
N ASN A 104 9.88 -0.77 -6.69
CA ASN A 104 10.33 0.47 -6.06
C ASN A 104 11.67 0.99 -6.63
N HIS A 105 12.61 0.11 -7.00
CA HIS A 105 13.96 0.52 -7.44
C HIS A 105 14.12 0.67 -8.96
N VAL A 106 13.40 -0.14 -9.75
CA VAL A 106 13.69 -0.25 -11.19
C VAL A 106 12.53 0.22 -12.06
N ARG A 107 11.28 -0.04 -11.64
CA ARG A 107 10.13 0.28 -12.46
C ARG A 107 9.92 1.79 -12.58
N LEU A 108 9.88 2.28 -13.83
CA LEU A 108 9.55 3.67 -14.11
C LEU A 108 8.03 3.86 -14.17
N HIS A 109 7.55 4.94 -13.58
CA HIS A 109 6.13 5.28 -13.52
C HIS A 109 5.86 6.59 -14.25
N SER A 110 4.95 6.58 -15.22
CA SER A 110 4.57 7.79 -15.98
C SER A 110 3.99 8.87 -15.06
N ALA A 111 3.17 8.48 -14.08
CA ALA A 111 2.61 9.40 -13.07
C ALA A 111 3.68 10.05 -12.17
N LEU A 112 4.89 9.49 -12.10
CA LEU A 112 6.03 10.03 -11.37
C LEU A 112 7.07 10.69 -12.31
N GLY A 113 6.66 11.06 -13.52
CA GLY A 113 7.58 11.63 -14.52
C GLY A 113 8.67 10.64 -14.95
N TYR A 114 8.31 9.37 -15.14
CA TYR A 114 9.21 8.28 -15.50
C TYR A 114 10.37 8.09 -14.51
N ARG A 115 10.08 8.27 -13.23
CA ARG A 115 11.01 7.99 -12.12
C ARG A 115 10.52 6.78 -11.32
N THR A 116 11.43 6.20 -10.53
CA THR A 116 11.09 5.10 -9.63
C THR A 116 10.50 5.64 -8.32
N PRO A 117 9.66 4.86 -7.60
CA PRO A 117 9.16 5.27 -6.29
C PRO A 117 10.27 5.67 -5.32
N ASN A 118 11.35 4.89 -5.21
CA ASN A 118 12.46 5.20 -4.31
C ASN A 118 13.17 6.52 -4.64
N LYS A 119 13.26 6.86 -5.93
CA LYS A 119 13.86 8.15 -6.32
C LYS A 119 13.01 9.32 -5.85
N ILE A 120 11.68 9.22 -5.98
CA ILE A 120 10.76 10.25 -5.50
C ILE A 120 10.80 10.37 -3.97
N GLU A 121 10.81 9.24 -3.27
CA GLU A 121 10.93 9.23 -1.80
C GLU A 121 12.22 9.90 -1.34
N GLN A 122 13.34 9.58 -1.98
CA GLN A 122 14.63 10.21 -1.64
C GLN A 122 14.61 11.72 -1.86
N GLU A 123 14.10 12.17 -3.00
CA GLU A 123 13.97 13.61 -3.30
C GLU A 123 13.10 14.32 -2.25
N PHE A 124 11.99 13.71 -1.83
CA PHE A 124 11.12 14.25 -0.78
C PHE A 124 11.83 14.35 0.58
N LEU A 125 12.57 13.29 0.97
CA LEU A 125 13.32 13.28 2.22
C LEU A 125 14.44 14.32 2.24
N ASP A 126 15.11 14.54 1.11
CA ASP A 126 16.16 15.52 1.00
C ASP A 126 15.61 16.96 1.08
N LEU A 127 14.46 17.23 0.48
CA LEU A 127 13.75 18.52 0.63
C LEU A 127 13.32 18.78 2.08
N THR A 128 12.82 17.75 2.78
CA THR A 128 12.38 17.87 4.17
C THR A 128 13.55 18.12 5.13
N LYS A 129 14.76 17.63 4.81
CA LYS A 129 15.97 17.88 5.61
C LYS A 129 16.57 19.27 5.37
N ALA A 130 16.28 19.87 4.22
CA ALA A 130 16.80 21.18 3.84
C ALA A 130 15.91 22.35 4.31
N ALA A 131 14.71 22.08 4.80
CA ALA A 131 13.74 23.04 5.33
C ALA A 131 13.84 23.18 6.85
#